data_b41853ddbf250e6d0dd3fac5c2578328
#
_entry.id   b41853ddbf250e6d0dd3fac5c2578328
#
_cell.length_a   1.000
_cell.length_b   1.000
_cell.length_c   1.000
_cell.angle_alpha   90.00
_cell.angle_beta   90.00
_cell.angle_gamma   90.00
#
_symmetry.space_group_name_H-M   'P 1'
#
loop_
_entity.id
_entity.type
_entity.pdbx_description
1 polymer ?
#
loop_
_entity_poly.entity_id
_entity_poly.type
_entity_poly.pdbx_seq_one_letter_code
_entity_poly.pdbx_strand_id
1 'polypeptide(L)'
;MKCHILDSLTQPGGQCIELYPKKPIYDIPGYPEIIAGDLIENLLEQIKPFQPSYTLGETALNLDKLDDGSFKVTTDKGTEILAKIIAIAGGLGTFTPRKPNISNISDYEDKGVLYMIKDPGEFKDKTVVIAGGGDSALDWSIHLSKISKKVILIHRRNEFRGADDSVASVQKLKDLGKIDVITPAQVEKLNGKSRLESIIIDVDGNKSKIETDYFIPLFGLVPKLGPIKDWGLKIENNAIKVNNSLDYQTNIDGIYAIGDVNTYPGKLKLILSGFHEAAVMCHSAYSKLNPDKKNRLMYTTVSGIEGFDGSKKEAKKSQKSKID
;
A
#
# COMPACT_ATOMS: atom_id res chain seq x y z
N MET A 1 -6.10 -2.06 -25.52
CA MET A 1 -4.62 -1.94 -25.58
C MET A 1 -4.01 -3.22 -25.02
N LYS A 2 -2.89 -3.69 -25.56
CA LYS A 2 -2.11 -4.75 -24.89
C LYS A 2 -1.35 -4.13 -23.71
N CYS A 3 -1.31 -4.82 -22.58
CA CYS A 3 -0.66 -4.36 -21.37
C CYS A 3 0.36 -5.40 -20.90
N HIS A 4 1.54 -4.92 -20.47
CA HIS A 4 2.54 -5.70 -19.78
C HIS A 4 2.78 -5.09 -18.40
N ILE A 5 2.84 -5.90 -17.36
CA ILE A 5 3.03 -5.47 -15.97
C ILE A 5 4.43 -5.93 -15.52
N LEU A 6 5.27 -4.97 -15.15
CA LEU A 6 6.57 -5.21 -14.52
C LEU A 6 6.49 -4.84 -13.05
N ASP A 7 6.86 -5.75 -12.17
CA ASP A 7 6.89 -5.50 -10.72
C ASP A 7 8.11 -6.18 -10.08
N SER A 8 8.74 -5.50 -9.14
CA SER A 8 9.81 -6.05 -8.31
C SER A 8 9.33 -7.11 -7.32
N LEU A 9 8.04 -7.13 -7.02
CA LEU A 9 7.42 -8.18 -6.22
C LEU A 9 7.19 -9.44 -7.06
N THR A 10 7.18 -10.60 -6.39
CA THR A 10 6.96 -11.90 -7.04
C THR A 10 5.49 -12.19 -7.32
N GLN A 11 4.60 -11.31 -6.87
CA GLN A 11 3.15 -11.38 -7.10
C GLN A 11 2.57 -9.96 -7.26
N PRO A 12 1.53 -9.78 -8.09
CA PRO A 12 0.87 -8.50 -8.24
C PRO A 12 0.06 -8.13 -6.99
N GLY A 13 -0.13 -6.83 -6.75
CA GLY A 13 -0.98 -6.33 -5.66
C GLY A 13 -0.32 -5.28 -4.76
N GLY A 14 1.00 -5.07 -4.91
CA GLY A 14 1.72 -4.00 -4.24
C GLY A 14 1.53 -3.99 -2.73
N GLN A 15 1.27 -2.81 -2.15
CA GLN A 15 1.13 -2.62 -0.70
C GLN A 15 0.03 -3.49 -0.08
N CYS A 16 -1.08 -3.69 -0.77
CA CYS A 16 -2.22 -4.44 -0.28
C CYS A 16 -1.87 -5.90 0.03
N ILE A 17 -1.01 -6.50 -0.78
CA ILE A 17 -0.55 -7.88 -0.59
C ILE A 17 0.70 -7.95 0.27
N GLU A 18 1.66 -7.05 0.06
CA GLU A 18 2.96 -7.16 0.73
C GLU A 18 2.93 -6.68 2.19
N LEU A 19 2.17 -5.64 2.49
CA LEU A 19 2.23 -5.00 3.82
C LEU A 19 1.07 -5.36 4.75
N TYR A 20 -0.15 -5.55 4.21
CA TYR A 20 -1.34 -5.73 5.04
C TYR A 20 -2.45 -6.54 4.36
N PRO A 21 -2.17 -7.76 3.88
CA PRO A 21 -3.13 -8.55 3.10
C PRO A 21 -4.43 -8.87 3.85
N LYS A 22 -4.40 -8.90 5.16
CA LYS A 22 -5.56 -9.20 6.02
C LYS A 22 -6.19 -7.95 6.67
N LYS A 23 -5.77 -6.75 6.25
CA LYS A 23 -6.34 -5.50 6.76
C LYS A 23 -7.68 -5.19 6.07
N PRO A 24 -8.75 -4.85 6.82
CA PRO A 24 -9.97 -4.33 6.23
C PRO A 24 -9.77 -2.91 5.67
N ILE A 25 -10.41 -2.65 4.52
CA ILE A 25 -10.43 -1.36 3.82
C ILE A 25 -11.89 -0.92 3.70
N TYR A 26 -12.19 0.33 3.98
CA TYR A 26 -13.54 0.88 4.06
C TYR A 26 -13.85 1.95 3.01
N ASP A 27 -12.84 2.41 2.26
CA ASP A 27 -12.92 3.53 1.32
C ASP A 27 -12.90 3.09 -0.15
N ILE A 28 -13.32 1.86 -0.43
CA ILE A 28 -13.55 1.36 -1.80
C ILE A 28 -15.04 1.44 -2.13
N PRO A 29 -15.46 2.30 -3.07
CA PRO A 29 -16.86 2.43 -3.46
C PRO A 29 -17.48 1.09 -3.87
N GLY A 30 -18.66 0.81 -3.34
CA GLY A 30 -19.38 -0.44 -3.60
C GLY A 30 -19.11 -1.57 -2.60
N TYR A 31 -18.17 -1.38 -1.68
CA TYR A 31 -17.91 -2.31 -0.57
C TYR A 31 -18.03 -1.57 0.76
N PRO A 32 -18.95 -1.98 1.67
CA PRO A 32 -18.97 -1.47 3.04
C PRO A 32 -17.65 -1.74 3.77
N GLU A 33 -17.05 -2.89 3.49
CA GLU A 33 -15.74 -3.34 3.96
C GLU A 33 -15.21 -4.38 2.97
N ILE A 34 -13.91 -4.37 2.70
CA ILE A 34 -13.23 -5.42 1.93
C ILE A 34 -11.84 -5.66 2.50
N ILE A 35 -11.42 -6.92 2.60
CA ILE A 35 -10.04 -7.28 2.97
C ILE A 35 -9.09 -6.92 1.82
N ALA A 36 -7.92 -6.37 2.14
CA ALA A 36 -6.96 -5.89 1.14
C ALA A 36 -6.56 -6.98 0.14
N GLY A 37 -6.33 -8.22 0.61
CA GLY A 37 -6.04 -9.37 -0.25
C GLY A 37 -7.21 -9.70 -1.19
N ASP A 38 -8.43 -9.74 -0.66
CA ASP A 38 -9.63 -10.05 -1.44
C ASP A 38 -9.91 -8.98 -2.50
N LEU A 39 -9.59 -7.71 -2.21
CA LEU A 39 -9.66 -6.64 -3.21
C LEU A 39 -8.74 -6.93 -4.39
N ILE A 40 -7.49 -7.33 -4.12
CA ILE A 40 -6.53 -7.66 -5.18
C ILE A 40 -6.97 -8.88 -5.98
N GLU A 41 -7.47 -9.93 -5.31
CA GLU A 41 -8.01 -11.10 -6.00
C GLU A 41 -9.17 -10.73 -6.94
N ASN A 42 -10.09 -9.89 -6.48
CA ASN A 42 -11.20 -9.40 -7.31
C ASN A 42 -10.71 -8.57 -8.51
N LEU A 43 -9.68 -7.72 -8.33
CA LEU A 43 -9.09 -6.94 -9.41
C LEU A 43 -8.37 -7.83 -10.44
N LEU A 44 -7.64 -8.85 -9.99
CA LEU A 44 -6.99 -9.82 -10.87
C LEU A 44 -8.02 -10.63 -11.68
N GLU A 45 -9.10 -11.04 -11.06
CA GLU A 45 -10.22 -11.67 -11.76
C GLU A 45 -10.85 -10.73 -12.80
N GLN A 46 -11.01 -9.44 -12.45
CA GLN A 46 -11.57 -8.44 -13.36
C GLN A 46 -10.72 -8.21 -14.61
N ILE A 47 -9.38 -8.29 -14.50
CA ILE A 47 -8.49 -8.09 -15.66
C ILE A 47 -8.19 -9.37 -16.44
N LYS A 48 -8.53 -10.54 -15.90
CA LYS A 48 -8.23 -11.84 -16.49
C LYS A 48 -8.67 -12.00 -17.97
N PRO A 49 -9.86 -11.52 -18.40
CA PRO A 49 -10.26 -11.60 -19.81
C PRO A 49 -9.35 -10.84 -20.77
N PHE A 50 -8.65 -9.81 -20.29
CA PHE A 50 -7.76 -8.99 -21.11
C PHE A 50 -6.34 -9.56 -21.25
N GLN A 51 -6.03 -10.64 -20.53
CA GLN A 51 -4.77 -11.41 -20.60
C GLN A 51 -3.51 -10.51 -20.60
N PRO A 52 -3.32 -9.65 -19.58
CA PRO A 52 -2.07 -8.91 -19.47
C PRO A 52 -0.89 -9.87 -19.28
N SER A 53 0.26 -9.52 -19.84
CA SER A 53 1.50 -10.26 -19.58
C SER A 53 2.26 -9.68 -18.40
N TYR A 54 3.12 -10.48 -17.77
CA TYR A 54 3.82 -10.11 -16.53
C TYR A 54 5.30 -10.43 -16.61
N THR A 55 6.12 -9.53 -16.02
CA THR A 55 7.50 -9.79 -15.56
C THR A 55 7.53 -9.45 -14.08
N LEU A 56 7.58 -10.46 -13.22
CA LEU A 56 7.53 -10.31 -11.76
C LEU A 56 8.87 -10.68 -11.12
N GLY A 57 9.17 -10.07 -9.96
CA GLY A 57 10.43 -10.27 -9.25
C GLY A 57 11.61 -9.60 -9.94
N GLU A 58 11.39 -8.57 -10.76
CA GLU A 58 12.43 -7.82 -11.46
C GLU A 58 12.21 -6.31 -11.30
N THR A 59 13.29 -5.59 -11.07
CA THR A 59 13.26 -4.13 -10.88
C THR A 59 13.61 -3.42 -12.18
N ALA A 60 12.78 -2.47 -12.61
CA ALA A 60 13.10 -1.59 -13.72
C ALA A 60 14.32 -0.71 -13.37
N LEU A 61 15.42 -0.87 -14.06
CA LEU A 61 16.66 -0.08 -13.86
C LEU A 61 16.73 1.10 -14.81
N ASN A 62 16.75 0.83 -16.11
CA ASN A 62 16.96 1.84 -17.13
C ASN A 62 15.73 2.03 -18.00
N LEU A 63 15.57 3.25 -18.47
CA LEU A 63 14.55 3.63 -19.43
C LEU A 63 15.21 4.42 -20.55
N ASP A 64 15.23 3.87 -21.75
CA ASP A 64 15.76 4.49 -22.96
C ASP A 64 14.62 4.87 -23.89
N LYS A 65 14.61 6.10 -24.41
CA LYS A 65 13.72 6.49 -25.51
C LYS A 65 14.40 6.18 -26.84
N LEU A 66 13.70 5.46 -27.71
CA LEU A 66 14.19 5.04 -29.01
C LEU A 66 13.87 6.08 -30.10
N ASP A 67 14.52 5.97 -31.25
CA ASP A 67 14.37 6.91 -32.38
C ASP A 67 12.94 6.94 -32.97
N ASP A 68 12.21 5.84 -32.86
CA ASP A 68 10.79 5.74 -33.27
C ASP A 68 9.81 6.31 -32.26
N GLY A 69 10.33 6.87 -31.14
CA GLY A 69 9.56 7.43 -30.05
C GLY A 69 9.03 6.41 -29.04
N SER A 70 9.28 5.12 -29.22
CA SER A 70 9.01 4.08 -28.24
C SER A 70 10.03 4.07 -27.10
N PHE A 71 9.82 3.25 -26.09
CA PHE A 71 10.66 3.12 -24.92
C PHE A 71 11.18 1.69 -24.77
N LYS A 72 12.43 1.56 -24.32
CA LYS A 72 13.00 0.31 -23.86
C LYS A 72 13.26 0.40 -22.35
N VAL A 73 12.64 -0.51 -21.59
CA VAL A 73 12.90 -0.69 -20.17
C VAL A 73 13.80 -1.90 -19.99
N THR A 74 14.91 -1.73 -19.26
CA THR A 74 15.82 -2.83 -18.90
C THR A 74 15.74 -3.09 -17.41
N THR A 75 15.60 -4.36 -17.00
CA THR A 75 15.50 -4.76 -15.61
C THR A 75 16.85 -5.11 -15.00
N ASP A 76 16.89 -5.30 -13.68
CA ASP A 76 18.07 -5.76 -12.92
C ASP A 76 18.51 -7.19 -13.29
N LYS A 77 17.66 -7.97 -13.96
CA LYS A 77 17.98 -9.30 -14.48
C LYS A 77 18.30 -9.31 -15.97
N GLY A 78 18.34 -8.14 -16.61
CA GLY A 78 18.66 -7.98 -18.02
C GLY A 78 17.48 -8.23 -18.97
N THR A 79 16.26 -8.36 -18.47
CA THR A 79 15.07 -8.43 -19.30
C THR A 79 14.83 -7.08 -19.98
N GLU A 80 14.62 -7.09 -21.29
CA GLU A 80 14.30 -5.89 -22.08
C GLU A 80 12.83 -5.91 -22.49
N ILE A 81 12.13 -4.80 -22.21
CA ILE A 81 10.70 -4.62 -22.52
C ILE A 81 10.55 -3.39 -23.41
N LEU A 82 9.94 -3.58 -24.58
CA LEU A 82 9.64 -2.49 -25.51
C LEU A 82 8.17 -2.05 -25.35
N ALA A 83 7.95 -0.75 -25.21
CA ALA A 83 6.62 -0.19 -25.06
C ALA A 83 6.50 1.19 -25.72
N LYS A 84 5.33 1.51 -26.25
CA LYS A 84 5.02 2.86 -26.79
C LYS A 84 4.60 3.84 -25.70
N ILE A 85 4.10 3.31 -24.58
CA ILE A 85 3.61 4.09 -23.43
C ILE A 85 4.16 3.42 -22.17
N ILE A 86 4.60 4.24 -21.22
CA ILE A 86 4.99 3.80 -19.88
C ILE A 86 4.00 4.40 -18.87
N ALA A 87 3.42 3.55 -18.04
CA ALA A 87 2.62 3.95 -16.89
C ALA A 87 3.33 3.56 -15.58
N ILE A 88 3.81 4.53 -14.83
CA ILE A 88 4.50 4.29 -13.57
C ILE A 88 3.44 4.28 -12.46
N ALA A 89 3.20 3.10 -11.87
CA ALA A 89 2.27 2.86 -10.78
C ALA A 89 2.99 2.29 -9.53
N GLY A 90 4.23 2.70 -9.31
CA GLY A 90 5.14 2.13 -8.32
C GLY A 90 4.81 2.45 -6.85
N GLY A 91 3.67 3.09 -6.56
CA GLY A 91 3.21 3.39 -5.20
C GLY A 91 4.25 4.22 -4.42
N LEU A 92 4.62 3.78 -3.23
CA LEU A 92 5.68 4.39 -2.42
C LEU A 92 7.09 3.92 -2.80
N GLY A 93 7.22 3.09 -3.85
CA GLY A 93 8.47 2.44 -4.22
C GLY A 93 8.83 1.30 -3.26
N THR A 94 10.09 1.19 -2.86
CA THR A 94 10.51 0.15 -1.91
C THR A 94 9.89 0.38 -0.54
N PHE A 95 9.33 -0.68 0.06
CA PHE A 95 8.67 -0.64 1.37
C PHE A 95 9.70 -0.58 2.51
N THR A 96 10.42 0.54 2.61
CA THR A 96 11.40 0.73 3.67
C THR A 96 10.74 1.39 4.88
N PRO A 97 10.59 0.69 6.02
CA PRO A 97 10.02 1.27 7.24
C PRO A 97 10.97 2.30 7.83
N ARG A 98 10.39 3.34 8.45
CA ARG A 98 11.15 4.25 9.30
C ARG A 98 11.45 3.55 10.62
N LYS A 99 12.72 3.24 10.84
CA LYS A 99 13.19 2.62 12.08
C LYS A 99 13.30 3.65 13.19
N PRO A 100 12.91 3.33 14.44
CA PRO A 100 13.21 4.17 15.58
C PRO A 100 14.74 4.20 15.85
N ASN A 101 15.20 5.28 16.45
CA ASN A 101 16.61 5.41 16.83
C ASN A 101 16.86 4.68 18.17
N ILE A 102 16.86 3.35 18.12
CA ILE A 102 17.18 2.46 19.24
C ILE A 102 18.41 1.65 18.85
N SER A 103 19.49 1.79 19.63
CA SER A 103 20.81 1.28 19.25
C SER A 103 20.86 -0.23 19.01
N ASN A 104 20.03 -1.01 19.69
CA ASN A 104 20.03 -2.46 19.62
C ASN A 104 18.78 -3.03 18.92
N ILE A 105 18.09 -2.25 18.10
CA ILE A 105 16.84 -2.70 17.45
C ILE A 105 17.08 -3.85 16.47
N SER A 106 18.21 -3.83 15.76
CA SER A 106 18.59 -4.86 14.80
C SER A 106 18.74 -6.26 15.39
N ASP A 107 19.05 -6.35 16.68
CA ASP A 107 19.24 -7.64 17.36
C ASP A 107 17.92 -8.41 17.51
N TYR A 108 16.79 -7.67 17.46
CA TYR A 108 15.44 -8.19 17.67
C TYR A 108 14.54 -8.14 16.41
N GLU A 109 15.04 -7.64 15.29
CA GLU A 109 14.32 -7.70 14.01
C GLU A 109 13.99 -9.15 13.67
N ASP A 110 12.73 -9.41 13.31
CA ASP A 110 12.15 -10.76 13.12
C ASP A 110 12.17 -11.68 14.37
N LYS A 111 12.63 -11.16 15.50
CA LYS A 111 12.67 -11.85 16.79
C LYS A 111 11.82 -11.14 17.85
N GLY A 112 10.74 -10.54 17.44
CA GLY A 112 9.81 -9.79 18.27
C GLY A 112 9.69 -8.31 17.89
N VAL A 113 10.59 -7.77 17.06
CA VAL A 113 10.41 -6.45 16.43
C VAL A 113 9.93 -6.66 15.00
N LEU A 114 8.76 -6.10 14.68
CA LEU A 114 8.15 -6.17 13.36
C LEU A 114 7.74 -4.77 12.88
N TYR A 115 7.95 -4.47 11.61
CA TYR A 115 7.59 -3.16 11.03
C TYR A 115 6.29 -3.20 10.23
N MET A 116 5.72 -4.38 10.06
CA MET A 116 4.45 -4.63 9.35
C MET A 116 3.76 -5.85 9.95
N ILE A 117 2.46 -5.93 9.75
CA ILE A 117 1.63 -7.03 10.26
C ILE A 117 1.01 -7.75 9.06
N LYS A 118 1.61 -8.88 8.68
CA LYS A 118 1.11 -9.73 7.59
C LYS A 118 0.01 -10.69 8.06
N ASP A 119 0.20 -11.30 9.22
CA ASP A 119 -0.78 -12.20 9.84
C ASP A 119 -1.13 -11.75 11.28
N PRO A 120 -2.31 -11.15 11.50
CA PRO A 120 -2.75 -10.79 12.85
C PRO A 120 -2.88 -11.97 13.80
N GLY A 121 -3.04 -13.20 13.28
CA GLY A 121 -3.15 -14.41 14.10
C GLY A 121 -1.90 -14.73 14.93
N GLU A 122 -0.71 -14.24 14.51
CA GLU A 122 0.55 -14.42 15.26
C GLU A 122 0.53 -13.74 16.63
N PHE A 123 -0.32 -12.74 16.81
CA PHE A 123 -0.42 -11.95 18.05
C PHE A 123 -1.50 -12.46 19.02
N LYS A 124 -2.14 -13.60 18.69
CA LYS A 124 -3.12 -14.20 19.57
C LYS A 124 -2.49 -14.53 20.92
N ASP A 125 -3.16 -14.11 22.00
CA ASP A 125 -2.75 -14.30 23.39
C ASP A 125 -1.37 -13.69 23.74
N LYS A 126 -0.86 -12.75 22.93
CA LYS A 126 0.42 -12.06 23.13
C LYS A 126 0.25 -10.66 23.71
N THR A 127 1.28 -10.19 24.42
CA THR A 127 1.43 -8.78 24.77
C THR A 127 2.15 -8.07 23.63
N VAL A 128 1.52 -7.03 23.09
CA VAL A 128 2.00 -6.31 21.91
C VAL A 128 2.13 -4.83 22.24
N VAL A 129 3.31 -4.27 22.04
CA VAL A 129 3.54 -2.83 22.09
C VAL A 129 3.56 -2.29 20.66
N ILE A 130 2.68 -1.33 20.38
CA ILE A 130 2.64 -0.59 19.13
C ILE A 130 3.16 0.83 19.42
N ALA A 131 4.12 1.31 18.63
CA ALA A 131 4.59 2.68 18.70
C ALA A 131 4.24 3.44 17.43
N GLY A 132 3.52 4.54 17.57
CA GLY A 132 3.08 5.39 16.46
C GLY A 132 1.93 6.29 16.83
N GLY A 133 1.54 7.18 15.93
CA GLY A 133 0.43 8.13 16.18
C GLY A 133 -0.33 8.51 14.91
N GLY A 134 -0.13 7.78 13.83
CA GLY A 134 -0.91 7.89 12.58
C GLY A 134 -1.87 6.72 12.42
N ASP A 135 -2.65 6.71 11.33
CA ASP A 135 -3.71 5.75 11.05
C ASP A 135 -3.26 4.30 11.23
N SER A 136 -2.11 3.90 10.69
CA SER A 136 -1.62 2.53 10.83
C SER A 136 -1.46 2.07 12.27
N ALA A 137 -0.95 2.94 13.17
CA ALA A 137 -0.78 2.58 14.57
C ALA A 137 -2.12 2.47 15.30
N LEU A 138 -3.06 3.38 15.03
CA LEU A 138 -4.39 3.37 15.62
C LEU A 138 -5.20 2.17 15.15
N ASP A 139 -5.28 1.95 13.83
CA ASP A 139 -6.03 0.85 13.23
C ASP A 139 -5.55 -0.51 13.71
N TRP A 140 -4.22 -0.72 13.74
CA TRP A 140 -3.66 -1.97 14.24
C TRP A 140 -3.85 -2.15 15.75
N SER A 141 -3.82 -1.07 16.53
CA SER A 141 -4.13 -1.14 17.96
C SER A 141 -5.59 -1.56 18.18
N ILE A 142 -6.52 -0.99 17.41
CA ILE A 142 -7.95 -1.35 17.46
C ILE A 142 -8.16 -2.81 17.01
N HIS A 143 -7.50 -3.23 15.92
CA HIS A 143 -7.66 -4.58 15.41
C HIS A 143 -7.08 -5.63 16.37
N LEU A 144 -5.84 -5.44 16.82
CA LEU A 144 -5.16 -6.38 17.71
C LEU A 144 -5.77 -6.45 19.11
N SER A 145 -6.45 -5.39 19.58
CA SER A 145 -7.16 -5.42 20.87
C SER A 145 -8.24 -6.49 20.98
N LYS A 146 -8.70 -7.03 19.85
CA LYS A 146 -9.71 -8.08 19.77
C LYS A 146 -9.15 -9.50 19.91
N ILE A 147 -7.84 -9.68 19.70
CA ILE A 147 -7.21 -11.00 19.59
C ILE A 147 -5.99 -11.17 20.50
N SER A 148 -5.27 -10.11 20.81
CA SER A 148 -4.09 -10.15 21.67
C SER A 148 -4.49 -10.18 23.14
N LYS A 149 -3.61 -10.75 23.97
CA LYS A 149 -3.78 -10.71 25.44
C LYS A 149 -3.77 -9.27 25.96
N LYS A 150 -2.88 -8.44 25.43
CA LYS A 150 -2.73 -7.03 25.80
C LYS A 150 -2.15 -6.23 24.64
N VAL A 151 -2.70 -5.04 24.42
CA VAL A 151 -2.16 -4.06 23.47
C VAL A 151 -1.78 -2.80 24.23
N ILE A 152 -0.57 -2.29 23.99
CA ILE A 152 -0.06 -1.07 24.58
C ILE A 152 0.33 -0.15 23.43
N LEU A 153 -0.38 0.97 23.29
CA LEU A 153 -0.08 2.00 22.28
C LEU A 153 0.77 3.10 22.89
N ILE A 154 1.93 3.32 22.31
CA ILE A 154 2.90 4.34 22.75
C ILE A 154 2.99 5.42 21.68
N HIS A 155 2.89 6.69 22.09
CA HIS A 155 3.14 7.82 21.19
C HIS A 155 3.95 8.90 21.87
N ARG A 156 4.89 9.51 21.10
CA ARG A 156 5.82 10.55 21.61
C ARG A 156 5.18 11.92 21.87
N ARG A 157 3.93 12.13 21.46
CA ARG A 157 3.15 13.36 21.64
C ARG A 157 1.85 13.04 22.36
N ASN A 158 1.23 14.05 22.94
CA ASN A 158 -0.08 13.88 23.58
C ASN A 158 -1.20 13.66 22.56
N GLU A 159 -1.04 14.19 21.33
CA GLU A 159 -2.07 14.13 20.30
C GLU A 159 -1.67 13.16 19.17
N PHE A 160 -2.63 12.35 18.75
CA PHE A 160 -2.51 11.50 17.57
C PHE A 160 -2.77 12.32 16.30
N ARG A 161 -2.33 11.79 15.15
CA ARG A 161 -2.50 12.41 13.82
C ARG A 161 -3.33 11.54 12.87
N GLY A 162 -3.89 10.45 13.35
CA GLY A 162 -4.79 9.60 12.58
C GLY A 162 -6.19 10.21 12.48
N ALA A 163 -7.07 9.56 11.72
CA ALA A 163 -8.45 9.96 11.55
C ALA A 163 -9.19 10.07 12.88
N ASP A 164 -10.05 11.07 13.02
CA ASP A 164 -10.78 11.35 14.28
C ASP A 164 -11.56 10.14 14.78
N ASP A 165 -12.16 9.36 13.87
CA ASP A 165 -12.90 8.13 14.22
C ASP A 165 -11.99 7.05 14.81
N SER A 166 -10.76 6.90 14.28
CA SER A 166 -9.78 5.97 14.83
C SER A 166 -9.28 6.43 16.20
N VAL A 167 -9.06 7.74 16.38
CA VAL A 167 -8.69 8.33 17.68
C VAL A 167 -9.79 8.11 18.70
N ALA A 168 -11.05 8.38 18.37
CA ALA A 168 -12.21 8.16 19.24
C ALA A 168 -12.37 6.67 19.62
N SER A 169 -12.13 5.78 18.67
CA SER A 169 -12.19 4.32 18.90
C SER A 169 -11.10 3.85 19.86
N VAL A 170 -9.86 4.34 19.71
CA VAL A 170 -8.75 4.04 20.64
C VAL A 170 -9.08 4.56 22.03
N GLN A 171 -9.60 5.80 22.16
CA GLN A 171 -9.98 6.34 23.47
C GLN A 171 -11.06 5.49 24.14
N LYS A 172 -12.11 5.10 23.40
CA LYS A 172 -13.14 4.20 23.90
C LYS A 172 -12.57 2.85 24.39
N LEU A 173 -11.64 2.26 23.65
CA LEU A 173 -10.99 1.01 24.04
C LEU A 173 -10.08 1.17 25.24
N LYS A 174 -9.43 2.33 25.39
CA LYS A 174 -8.66 2.69 26.59
C LYS A 174 -9.57 2.77 27.83
N ASP A 175 -10.70 3.48 27.72
CA ASP A 175 -11.69 3.64 28.81
C ASP A 175 -12.30 2.29 29.24
N LEU A 176 -12.42 1.35 28.30
CA LEU A 176 -12.85 -0.03 28.55
C LEU A 176 -11.72 -0.96 29.06
N GLY A 177 -10.50 -0.46 29.23
CA GLY A 177 -9.33 -1.24 29.66
C GLY A 177 -8.87 -2.30 28.64
N LYS A 178 -9.23 -2.14 27.35
CA LYS A 178 -8.85 -3.06 26.28
C LYS A 178 -7.50 -2.71 25.64
N ILE A 179 -7.10 -1.45 25.72
CA ILE A 179 -5.81 -0.93 25.22
C ILE A 179 -5.24 -0.03 26.31
N ASP A 180 -3.96 -0.19 26.61
CA ASP A 180 -3.21 0.81 27.38
C ASP A 180 -2.66 1.86 26.42
N VAL A 181 -2.83 3.14 26.74
CA VAL A 181 -2.29 4.25 25.94
C VAL A 181 -1.31 5.03 26.82
N ILE A 182 -0.05 5.11 26.40
CA ILE A 182 1.00 5.82 27.12
C ILE A 182 1.52 6.97 26.24
N THR A 183 1.17 8.19 26.63
CA THR A 183 1.53 9.43 25.91
C THR A 183 1.77 10.57 26.93
N PRO A 184 2.82 11.40 26.75
CA PRO A 184 3.91 11.25 25.79
C PRO A 184 4.90 10.19 26.26
N ALA A 185 5.36 9.31 25.37
CA ALA A 185 6.36 8.31 25.71
C ALA A 185 7.17 7.87 24.48
N GLN A 186 8.40 7.43 24.72
CA GLN A 186 9.30 6.89 23.70
C GLN A 186 9.94 5.59 24.18
N VAL A 187 10.17 4.66 23.23
CA VAL A 187 10.94 3.44 23.51
C VAL A 187 12.43 3.76 23.36
N GLU A 188 13.23 3.49 24.38
CA GLU A 188 14.66 3.77 24.39
C GLU A 188 15.53 2.53 24.20
N LYS A 189 15.09 1.39 24.74
CA LYS A 189 15.90 0.17 24.74
C LYS A 189 15.02 -1.07 24.65
N LEU A 190 15.55 -2.08 24.00
CA LEU A 190 14.96 -3.42 23.91
C LEU A 190 15.78 -4.39 24.75
N ASN A 191 15.14 -5.37 25.38
CA ASN A 191 15.81 -6.38 26.18
C ASN A 191 15.21 -7.76 25.88
N GLY A 192 16.07 -8.77 25.93
CA GLY A 192 15.72 -10.18 25.74
C GLY A 192 16.99 -10.99 25.52
N LYS A 193 16.86 -12.30 25.47
CA LYS A 193 17.98 -13.24 25.20
C LYS A 193 18.02 -13.60 23.71
N SER A 194 17.18 -14.53 23.27
CA SER A 194 17.10 -14.98 21.87
C SER A 194 16.04 -14.22 21.08
N ARG A 195 15.08 -13.60 21.76
CA ARG A 195 14.00 -12.78 21.21
C ARG A 195 13.68 -11.65 22.17
N LEU A 196 12.83 -10.72 21.73
CA LEU A 196 12.32 -9.65 22.56
C LEU A 196 11.53 -10.20 23.75
N GLU A 197 11.80 -9.69 24.96
CA GLU A 197 11.11 -10.04 26.21
C GLU A 197 10.55 -8.80 26.91
N SER A 198 11.18 -7.64 26.72
CA SER A 198 10.73 -6.39 27.31
C SER A 198 11.33 -5.17 26.61
N ILE A 199 10.70 -4.02 26.84
CA ILE A 199 11.20 -2.71 26.40
C ILE A 199 11.36 -1.79 27.59
N ILE A 200 12.25 -0.80 27.47
CA ILE A 200 12.32 0.35 28.36
C ILE A 200 11.71 1.55 27.65
N ILE A 201 10.74 2.18 28.30
CA ILE A 201 10.13 3.41 27.83
C ILE A 201 10.59 4.58 28.71
N ASP A 202 10.66 5.75 28.11
CA ASP A 202 10.82 7.03 28.79
C ASP A 202 9.50 7.82 28.70
N VAL A 203 9.02 8.25 29.86
CA VAL A 203 7.85 9.12 30.04
C VAL A 203 8.33 10.35 30.83
N ASP A 204 8.56 11.47 30.14
CA ASP A 204 9.02 12.71 30.75
C ASP A 204 10.26 12.54 31.65
N GLY A 205 11.26 11.76 31.22
CA GLY A 205 12.49 11.47 31.95
C GLY A 205 12.39 10.30 32.93
N ASN A 206 11.20 9.75 33.14
CA ASN A 206 10.98 8.59 34.00
C ASN A 206 11.02 7.31 33.19
N LYS A 207 11.97 6.43 33.48
CA LYS A 207 12.12 5.16 32.78
C LYS A 207 11.36 4.06 33.47
N SER A 208 10.60 3.30 32.66
CA SER A 208 9.89 2.12 33.13
C SER A 208 10.05 0.95 32.18
N LYS A 209 9.95 -0.27 32.72
CA LYS A 209 10.04 -1.51 31.98
C LYS A 209 8.64 -2.04 31.64
N ILE A 210 8.43 -2.45 30.40
CA ILE A 210 7.23 -3.13 29.95
C ILE A 210 7.61 -4.51 29.40
N GLU A 211 7.06 -5.57 29.98
CA GLU A 211 7.18 -6.93 29.43
C GLU A 211 6.31 -7.03 28.16
N THR A 212 6.88 -7.55 27.09
CA THR A 212 6.18 -7.67 25.81
C THR A 212 6.76 -8.78 24.94
N ASP A 213 5.90 -9.45 24.18
CA ASP A 213 6.31 -10.44 23.18
C ASP A 213 6.70 -9.78 21.85
N TYR A 214 6.05 -8.64 21.52
CA TYR A 214 6.26 -7.94 20.25
C TYR A 214 6.32 -6.42 20.43
N PHE A 215 7.22 -5.81 19.68
CA PHE A 215 7.31 -4.36 19.52
C PHE A 215 7.12 -4.01 18.03
N ILE A 216 6.12 -3.20 17.72
CA ILE A 216 5.73 -2.86 16.35
C ILE A 216 5.79 -1.34 16.16
N PRO A 217 6.95 -0.79 15.73
CA PRO A 217 7.08 0.64 15.43
C PRO A 217 6.47 0.97 14.06
N LEU A 218 5.30 1.61 14.07
CA LEU A 218 4.56 2.03 12.88
C LEU A 218 4.76 3.53 12.63
N PHE A 219 5.97 3.90 12.20
CA PHE A 219 6.37 5.29 11.96
C PHE A 219 6.21 5.73 10.49
N GLY A 220 5.53 4.90 9.70
CA GLY A 220 5.34 5.07 8.27
C GLY A 220 6.52 4.53 7.44
N LEU A 221 6.35 4.59 6.15
CA LEU A 221 7.34 4.18 5.17
C LEU A 221 8.14 5.38 4.66
N VAL A 222 9.34 5.12 4.18
CA VAL A 222 10.13 6.11 3.46
C VAL A 222 9.88 5.88 1.96
N PRO A 223 9.22 6.82 1.26
CA PRO A 223 9.05 6.71 -0.18
C PRO A 223 10.43 6.71 -0.85
N LYS A 224 10.69 5.70 -1.69
CA LYS A 224 11.93 5.59 -2.47
C LYS A 224 11.60 5.24 -3.91
N LEU A 225 11.84 6.17 -4.81
CA LEU A 225 11.62 5.96 -6.24
C LEU A 225 12.63 4.97 -6.86
N GLY A 226 13.73 4.66 -6.16
CA GLY A 226 14.75 3.79 -6.68
C GLY A 226 15.37 4.33 -7.97
N PRO A 227 15.63 3.47 -8.98
CA PRO A 227 16.20 3.88 -10.26
C PRO A 227 15.35 4.88 -11.06
N ILE A 228 14.04 4.91 -10.83
CA ILE A 228 13.08 5.81 -11.51
C ILE A 228 13.47 7.29 -11.36
N LYS A 229 14.13 7.67 -10.26
CA LYS A 229 14.60 9.05 -10.03
C LYS A 229 15.61 9.52 -11.09
N ASP A 230 16.31 8.57 -11.72
CA ASP A 230 17.39 8.84 -12.68
C ASP A 230 16.89 8.81 -14.15
N TRP A 231 15.58 8.63 -14.38
CA TRP A 231 14.95 8.58 -15.70
C TRP A 231 14.66 9.97 -16.32
N GLY A 232 15.17 11.05 -15.73
CA GLY A 232 14.95 12.41 -16.22
C GLY A 232 13.55 12.98 -15.91
N LEU A 233 12.82 12.34 -15.02
CA LEU A 233 11.48 12.78 -14.58
C LEU A 233 11.60 13.97 -13.61
N LYS A 234 10.64 14.88 -13.64
CA LYS A 234 10.52 15.94 -12.64
C LYS A 234 10.03 15.37 -11.33
N ILE A 235 10.88 15.42 -10.29
CA ILE A 235 10.59 14.92 -8.96
C ILE A 235 10.32 16.10 -8.01
N GLU A 236 9.25 16.01 -7.24
CA GLU A 236 8.87 16.96 -6.21
C GLU A 236 8.42 16.19 -4.96
N ASN A 237 9.01 16.48 -3.78
CA ASN A 237 8.70 15.80 -2.51
C ASN A 237 8.80 14.25 -2.58
N ASN A 238 9.84 13.73 -3.24
CA ASN A 238 10.02 12.29 -3.49
C ASN A 238 8.88 11.63 -4.28
N ALA A 239 8.17 12.37 -5.11
CA ALA A 239 7.11 11.87 -5.98
C ALA A 239 7.27 12.46 -7.39
N ILE A 240 6.73 11.77 -8.40
CA ILE A 240 6.81 12.19 -9.79
C ILE A 240 5.77 13.29 -10.04
N LYS A 241 6.23 14.46 -10.48
CA LYS A 241 5.34 15.56 -10.84
C LYS A 241 4.61 15.25 -12.14
N VAL A 242 3.27 15.40 -12.13
CA VAL A 242 2.41 15.15 -13.28
C VAL A 242 1.47 16.32 -13.55
N ASN A 243 0.91 16.36 -14.76
CA ASN A 243 -0.12 17.31 -15.13
C ASN A 243 -1.52 16.71 -14.87
N ASN A 244 -2.08 17.00 -13.69
CA ASN A 244 -3.40 16.49 -13.31
C ASN A 244 -4.58 17.20 -14.00
N SER A 245 -4.37 18.35 -14.63
CA SER A 245 -5.43 19.05 -15.37
C SER A 245 -5.71 18.44 -16.75
N LEU A 246 -4.85 17.53 -17.22
CA LEU A 246 -4.99 16.85 -18.50
C LEU A 246 -5.12 15.33 -18.34
N ASP A 247 -4.03 14.63 -18.01
CA ASP A 247 -3.98 13.20 -18.20
C ASP A 247 -2.96 12.46 -17.30
N TYR A 248 -2.39 13.14 -16.31
CA TYR A 248 -1.34 12.59 -15.43
C TYR A 248 -0.03 12.24 -16.16
N GLN A 249 0.22 12.86 -17.31
CA GLN A 249 1.48 12.74 -18.02
C GLN A 249 2.61 13.45 -17.26
N THR A 250 3.80 12.88 -17.31
CA THR A 250 5.02 13.47 -16.74
C THR A 250 5.58 14.56 -17.68
N ASN A 251 6.79 15.05 -17.38
CA ASN A 251 7.51 15.93 -18.30
C ASN A 251 8.04 15.25 -19.56
N ILE A 252 7.99 13.92 -19.63
CA ILE A 252 8.42 13.13 -20.79
C ILE A 252 7.18 12.60 -21.49
N ASP A 253 7.02 13.00 -22.74
CA ASP A 253 5.89 12.59 -23.57
C ASP A 253 5.82 11.08 -23.74
N GLY A 254 4.64 10.48 -23.46
CA GLY A 254 4.44 9.02 -23.46
C GLY A 254 4.70 8.33 -22.13
N ILE A 255 5.16 9.06 -21.09
CA ILE A 255 5.34 8.54 -19.75
C ILE A 255 4.33 9.19 -18.82
N TYR A 256 3.57 8.36 -18.11
CA TYR A 256 2.54 8.73 -17.14
C TYR A 256 2.93 8.23 -15.75
N ALA A 257 2.43 8.89 -14.71
CA ALA A 257 2.57 8.39 -13.35
C ALA A 257 1.23 8.49 -12.61
N ILE A 258 0.80 7.40 -11.99
CA ILE A 258 -0.51 7.25 -11.34
C ILE A 258 -0.38 6.64 -9.95
N GLY A 259 -1.36 6.90 -9.07
CA GLY A 259 -1.35 6.43 -7.69
C GLY A 259 -0.36 7.19 -6.80
N ASP A 260 0.09 6.57 -5.73
CA ASP A 260 0.89 7.24 -4.68
C ASP A 260 2.28 7.72 -5.12
N VAL A 261 2.77 7.23 -6.26
CA VAL A 261 4.07 7.60 -6.83
C VAL A 261 4.09 9.02 -7.40
N ASN A 262 2.92 9.57 -7.77
CA ASN A 262 2.81 10.89 -8.36
C ASN A 262 2.51 12.00 -7.35
N THR A 263 2.69 13.26 -7.78
CA THR A 263 2.30 14.46 -7.04
C THR A 263 1.76 15.54 -7.96
N TYR A 264 0.76 16.26 -7.45
CA TYR A 264 0.13 17.45 -8.05
C TYR A 264 -0.67 18.20 -6.98
N PRO A 265 -1.07 19.46 -7.20
CA PRO A 265 -1.91 20.20 -6.25
C PRO A 265 -3.23 19.48 -5.95
N GLY A 266 -3.53 19.26 -4.67
CA GLY A 266 -4.74 18.53 -4.25
C GLY A 266 -4.66 17.01 -4.31
N LYS A 267 -3.47 16.44 -4.44
CA LYS A 267 -3.27 14.98 -4.45
C LYS A 267 -3.77 14.31 -3.16
N LEU A 268 -4.66 13.35 -3.30
CA LEU A 268 -5.06 12.43 -2.25
C LEU A 268 -4.45 11.04 -2.52
N LYS A 269 -3.78 10.50 -1.52
CA LYS A 269 -3.16 9.14 -1.59
C LYS A 269 -4.17 8.07 -1.18
N LEU A 270 -5.16 7.86 -2.02
CA LEU A 270 -6.21 6.86 -1.86
C LEU A 270 -6.21 5.89 -3.04
N ILE A 271 -6.62 4.65 -2.82
CA ILE A 271 -6.78 3.66 -3.89
C ILE A 271 -7.78 4.18 -4.94
N LEU A 272 -8.89 4.77 -4.50
CA LEU A 272 -9.88 5.40 -5.36
C LEU A 272 -9.28 6.48 -6.30
N SER A 273 -8.40 7.33 -5.78
CA SER A 273 -7.72 8.35 -6.60
C SER A 273 -6.86 7.71 -7.67
N GLY A 274 -6.15 6.64 -7.34
CA GLY A 274 -5.33 5.88 -8.29
C GLY A 274 -6.18 5.26 -9.41
N PHE A 275 -7.37 4.76 -9.12
CA PHE A 275 -8.30 4.24 -10.14
C PHE A 275 -8.79 5.34 -11.08
N HIS A 276 -9.12 6.53 -10.55
CA HIS A 276 -9.50 7.67 -11.38
C HIS A 276 -8.35 8.09 -12.31
N GLU A 277 -7.15 8.24 -11.75
CA GLU A 277 -5.95 8.60 -12.50
C GLU A 277 -5.66 7.59 -13.62
N ALA A 278 -5.79 6.29 -13.33
CA ALA A 278 -5.62 5.23 -14.31
C ALA A 278 -6.64 5.33 -15.46
N ALA A 279 -7.90 5.63 -15.15
CA ALA A 279 -8.94 5.77 -16.19
C ALA A 279 -8.65 6.95 -17.12
N VAL A 280 -8.28 8.10 -16.57
CA VAL A 280 -7.95 9.31 -17.37
C VAL A 280 -6.67 9.08 -18.20
N MET A 281 -5.62 8.54 -17.60
CA MET A 281 -4.39 8.17 -18.28
C MET A 281 -4.64 7.20 -19.44
N CYS A 282 -5.43 6.14 -19.23
CA CYS A 282 -5.74 5.17 -20.27
C CYS A 282 -6.48 5.78 -21.46
N HIS A 283 -7.37 6.76 -21.22
CA HIS A 283 -8.06 7.49 -22.29
C HIS A 283 -7.06 8.32 -23.12
N SER A 284 -6.14 9.04 -22.50
CA SER A 284 -5.08 9.78 -23.16
C SER A 284 -4.12 8.85 -23.94
N ALA A 285 -3.63 7.79 -23.29
CA ALA A 285 -2.74 6.82 -23.90
C ALA A 285 -3.36 6.15 -25.14
N TYR A 286 -4.66 5.83 -25.09
CA TYR A 286 -5.36 5.27 -26.23
C TYR A 286 -5.39 6.24 -27.44
N SER A 287 -5.67 7.52 -27.20
CA SER A 287 -5.66 8.55 -28.24
C SER A 287 -4.28 8.68 -28.88
N LYS A 288 -3.22 8.64 -28.05
CA LYS A 288 -1.83 8.72 -28.52
C LYS A 288 -1.42 7.51 -29.35
N LEU A 289 -1.84 6.31 -28.97
CA LEU A 289 -1.56 5.07 -29.71
C LEU A 289 -2.38 4.92 -31.00
N ASN A 290 -3.48 5.65 -31.14
CA ASN A 290 -4.41 5.58 -32.27
C ASN A 290 -4.77 6.99 -32.75
N PRO A 291 -3.81 7.78 -33.26
CA PRO A 291 -4.06 9.18 -33.63
C PRO A 291 -5.14 9.34 -34.72
N ASP A 292 -5.24 8.37 -35.62
CA ASP A 292 -6.20 8.40 -36.71
C ASP A 292 -7.60 7.91 -36.33
N LYS A 293 -7.78 7.43 -35.08
CA LYS A 293 -9.08 6.94 -34.61
C LYS A 293 -9.75 7.97 -33.69
N LYS A 294 -10.98 8.29 -33.97
CA LYS A 294 -11.78 9.11 -33.05
C LYS A 294 -12.00 8.36 -31.73
N ASN A 295 -11.35 8.82 -30.65
CA ASN A 295 -11.53 8.23 -29.32
C ASN A 295 -12.91 8.65 -28.78
N ARG A 296 -13.86 7.70 -28.74
CA ARG A 296 -15.19 7.90 -28.14
C ARG A 296 -15.27 7.09 -26.87
N LEU A 297 -15.66 7.73 -25.77
CA LEU A 297 -15.97 7.02 -24.53
C LEU A 297 -17.16 6.09 -24.81
N MET A 298 -16.92 4.78 -24.69
CA MET A 298 -17.96 3.76 -24.80
C MET A 298 -18.24 3.18 -23.43
N TYR A 299 -19.52 3.16 -23.06
CA TYR A 299 -19.92 2.61 -21.77
C TYR A 299 -20.07 1.08 -21.88
N THR A 300 -19.41 0.35 -21.01
CA THR A 300 -19.46 -1.13 -20.96
C THR A 300 -20.85 -1.68 -20.68
N THR A 301 -21.73 -0.88 -20.09
CA THR A 301 -23.17 -1.19 -19.92
C THR A 301 -23.92 -1.34 -21.24
N VAL A 302 -23.40 -0.76 -22.33
CA VAL A 302 -24.00 -0.82 -23.67
C VAL A 302 -23.35 -1.90 -24.52
N SER A 303 -22.02 -1.99 -24.50
CA SER A 303 -21.25 -2.90 -25.36
C SER A 303 -20.91 -4.24 -24.72
N GLY A 304 -21.08 -4.36 -23.40
CA GLY A 304 -20.55 -5.50 -22.65
C GLY A 304 -19.01 -5.54 -22.63
N ILE A 305 -18.48 -6.59 -22.08
CA ILE A 305 -17.05 -6.92 -22.12
C ILE A 305 -16.93 -8.37 -22.54
N GLU A 306 -16.22 -8.61 -23.64
CA GLU A 306 -15.93 -9.96 -24.13
C GLU A 306 -15.15 -10.75 -23.08
N GLY A 307 -15.57 -11.98 -22.78
CA GLY A 307 -15.00 -12.81 -21.72
C GLY A 307 -15.67 -12.65 -20.34
N PHE A 308 -16.61 -11.70 -20.18
CA PHE A 308 -17.49 -11.60 -19.02
C PHE A 308 -18.86 -12.19 -19.36
N ASP A 309 -19.01 -13.51 -19.21
CA ASP A 309 -20.22 -14.27 -19.59
C ASP A 309 -21.34 -14.23 -18.53
N GLY A 310 -21.11 -13.61 -17.37
CA GLY A 310 -22.09 -13.51 -16.30
C GLY A 310 -22.25 -14.78 -15.45
N SER A 311 -21.48 -15.84 -15.70
CA SER A 311 -21.58 -17.14 -15.02
C SER A 311 -21.45 -17.06 -13.50
N LYS A 312 -20.73 -16.07 -12.95
CA LYS A 312 -20.67 -15.81 -11.49
C LYS A 312 -22.00 -15.34 -10.87
N LYS A 313 -22.92 -14.76 -11.63
CA LYS A 313 -24.24 -14.35 -11.08
C LYS A 313 -25.12 -15.55 -10.76
N GLU A 314 -24.98 -16.64 -11.50
CA GLU A 314 -25.74 -17.90 -11.27
C GLU A 314 -25.20 -18.66 -10.06
N ALA A 315 -23.89 -18.71 -9.86
CA ALA A 315 -23.28 -19.35 -8.68
C ALA A 315 -23.69 -18.69 -7.36
N LYS A 316 -23.80 -17.35 -7.31
CA LYS A 316 -24.29 -16.63 -6.12
C LYS A 316 -25.80 -16.81 -5.88
N LYS A 317 -26.61 -17.03 -6.91
CA LYS A 317 -28.04 -17.36 -6.76
C LYS A 317 -28.24 -18.78 -6.21
N SER A 318 -27.44 -19.75 -6.66
CA SER A 318 -27.53 -21.13 -6.18
C SER A 318 -27.07 -21.33 -4.74
N GLN A 319 -26.18 -20.47 -4.22
CA GLN A 319 -25.80 -20.48 -2.80
C GLN A 319 -26.84 -19.83 -1.89
N LYS A 320 -27.60 -18.80 -2.36
CA LYS A 320 -28.69 -18.20 -1.56
C LYS A 320 -29.91 -19.10 -1.48
N SER A 321 -30.18 -19.95 -2.46
CA SER A 321 -31.32 -20.87 -2.45
C SER A 321 -31.09 -22.16 -1.63
N LYS A 322 -29.92 -22.34 -1.02
CA LYS A 322 -29.60 -23.47 -0.13
C LYS A 322 -29.57 -23.11 1.37
N ILE A 323 -29.97 -21.87 1.74
CA ILE A 323 -29.98 -21.35 3.12
C ILE A 323 -31.41 -20.98 3.57
N ASP A 324 -32.43 -21.21 2.75
CA ASP A 324 -33.87 -21.13 3.12
C ASP A 324 -34.45 -22.50 3.42
#